data_de764fb5a769dbd27ef2e6326826eeca
#
_entry.id   de764fb5a769dbd27ef2e6326826eeca
#
_cell.length_a   1.000
_cell.length_b   1.000
_cell.length_c   1.000
_cell.angle_alpha   90.00
_cell.angle_beta   90.00
_cell.angle_gamma   90.00
#
_symmetry.space_group_name_H-M   'P 1'
#
loop_
_entity.id
_entity.type
_entity.pdbx_description
1 polymer ?
#
loop_
_entity_poly.entity_id
_entity_poly.type
_entity_poly.pdbx_seq_one_letter_code
_entity_poly.pdbx_strand_id
1 'polypeptide(L)'
;QIMWDESLVPSINYSGEGCLALPKLNLQFLTLHDYLLRNFNLFRLESTYEIREDIQEAVPHLLAYINNEGETAFRGWSRMAVPIREFKINEVKQPNIGEVKPSSVTADITFSISSYKSQIRSEWDGLKEHDVLFLLSIRPSYEPLSSMEAAKATVPQRLGLQYVRGCEIIDIRDEEGTLMNDFTGRIKRDEWKPPKGELRTVTVALDTAQYHMDVTDIAEKGAEDVYGSFNILMRRKPKENNFKAILESIRDLMNEYCIVPDWLHN
;
A
#
# COMPACT_ATOMS: atom_id res chain seq x y z
N GLN A 1 1.65 -7.60 9.06
CA GLN A 1 1.36 -8.03 10.45
C GLN A 1 1.38 -6.86 11.44
N ILE A 2 2.41 -6.01 11.39
CA ILE A 2 2.53 -4.80 12.25
C ILE A 2 1.32 -3.86 12.13
N MET A 3 0.72 -3.74 10.95
CA MET A 3 -0.44 -2.89 10.70
C MET A 3 -1.65 -3.21 11.59
N TRP A 4 -1.78 -4.48 12.01
CA TRP A 4 -2.92 -4.98 12.79
C TRP A 4 -2.55 -5.39 14.21
N ASP A 5 -1.33 -5.08 14.64
CA ASP A 5 -0.88 -5.36 16.00
C ASP A 5 -1.46 -4.31 16.96
N GLU A 6 -2.49 -4.71 17.67
CA GLU A 6 -3.20 -3.84 18.62
C GLU A 6 -2.32 -3.40 19.80
N SER A 7 -1.22 -4.10 20.07
CA SER A 7 -0.28 -3.69 21.10
C SER A 7 0.56 -2.49 20.69
N LEU A 8 0.76 -2.32 19.36
CA LEU A 8 1.53 -1.20 18.79
C LEU A 8 0.65 0.00 18.46
N VAL A 9 -0.60 -0.26 18.07
CA VAL A 9 -1.57 0.76 17.68
C VAL A 9 -2.84 0.54 18.51
N PRO A 10 -2.94 1.16 19.68
CA PRO A 10 -4.08 0.98 20.57
C PRO A 10 -5.39 1.42 19.89
N SER A 11 -6.46 0.73 20.19
CA SER A 11 -7.81 1.08 19.76
C SER A 11 -8.28 2.39 20.43
N ILE A 12 -9.48 2.82 20.13
CA ILE A 12 -10.14 4.11 20.44
C ILE A 12 -9.83 4.71 21.85
N ASN A 13 -9.52 3.89 22.84
CA ASN A 13 -9.17 4.36 24.19
C ASN A 13 -7.70 4.07 24.47
N TYR A 14 -6.88 5.09 24.28
CA TYR A 14 -5.47 5.01 24.62
C TYR A 14 -5.27 4.84 26.14
N SER A 15 -4.71 3.69 26.54
CA SER A 15 -4.42 3.37 27.95
C SER A 15 -3.06 3.89 28.44
N GLY A 16 -2.22 4.37 27.56
CA GLY A 16 -0.82 4.72 27.84
C GLY A 16 0.17 3.56 27.72
N GLU A 17 -0.31 2.34 27.50
CA GLU A 17 0.53 1.16 27.31
C GLU A 17 0.83 0.91 25.85
N GLY A 18 2.05 0.50 25.54
CA GLY A 18 2.47 0.11 24.19
C GLY A 18 2.77 1.23 23.20
N CYS A 19 2.56 2.49 23.56
CA CYS A 19 2.91 3.64 22.72
C CYS A 19 4.25 4.25 23.11
N LEU A 20 4.99 4.70 22.08
CA LEU A 20 6.16 5.53 22.30
C LEU A 20 5.72 6.91 22.79
N ALA A 21 6.20 7.34 23.95
CA ALA A 21 5.96 8.69 24.43
C ALA A 21 6.56 9.71 23.45
N LEU A 22 5.81 10.77 23.15
CA LEU A 22 6.35 11.88 22.38
C LEU A 22 7.51 12.52 23.15
N PRO A 23 8.64 12.83 22.49
CA PRO A 23 9.73 13.52 23.15
C PRO A 23 9.28 14.91 23.55
N LYS A 24 9.52 15.28 24.80
CA LYS A 24 9.38 16.67 25.24
C LYS A 24 10.50 17.49 24.58
N LEU A 25 10.23 18.76 24.29
CA LEU A 25 11.20 19.68 23.66
C LEU A 25 12.53 19.78 24.43
N ASN A 26 12.51 19.59 25.74
CA ASN A 26 13.68 19.64 26.61
C ASN A 26 14.25 18.26 26.94
N LEU A 27 13.77 17.20 26.28
CA LEU A 27 14.32 15.87 26.48
C LEU A 27 15.61 15.75 25.68
N GLN A 28 16.71 15.57 26.38
CA GLN A 28 17.99 15.32 25.71
C GLN A 28 18.05 13.86 25.27
N PHE A 29 18.27 13.66 23.99
CA PHE A 29 18.61 12.35 23.44
C PHE A 29 20.10 12.11 23.62
N LEU A 30 20.48 10.87 23.91
CA LEU A 30 21.88 10.50 24.09
C LEU A 30 22.67 10.66 22.80
N THR A 31 22.05 10.37 21.67
CA THR A 31 22.67 10.48 20.36
C THR A 31 21.65 10.95 19.30
N LEU A 32 22.16 11.50 18.20
CA LEU A 32 21.34 11.80 17.03
C LEU A 32 20.64 10.53 16.51
N HIS A 33 21.32 9.39 16.57
CA HIS A 33 20.76 8.11 16.14
C HIS A 33 19.52 7.72 16.96
N ASP A 34 19.54 7.89 18.27
CA ASP A 34 18.38 7.63 19.14
C ASP A 34 17.20 8.54 18.78
N TYR A 35 17.47 9.80 18.51
CA TYR A 35 16.46 10.76 18.04
C TYR A 35 15.83 10.33 16.72
N LEU A 36 16.65 10.01 15.73
CA LEU A 36 16.20 9.59 14.41
C LEU A 36 15.42 8.27 14.47
N LEU A 37 15.91 7.28 15.22
CA LEU A 37 15.24 5.99 15.40
C LEU A 37 13.86 6.16 16.04
N ARG A 38 13.76 7.01 17.05
CA ARG A 38 12.48 7.28 17.71
C ARG A 38 11.48 7.94 16.75
N ASN A 39 11.92 8.96 16.02
CA ASN A 39 11.05 9.64 15.05
C ASN A 39 10.67 8.71 13.90
N PHE A 40 11.58 7.87 13.41
CA PHE A 40 11.28 6.83 12.43
C PHE A 40 10.16 5.90 12.91
N ASN A 41 10.27 5.39 14.14
CA ASN A 41 9.27 4.47 14.68
C ASN A 41 7.92 5.15 14.89
N LEU A 42 7.90 6.37 15.42
CA LEU A 42 6.66 7.14 15.60
C LEU A 42 5.99 7.42 14.27
N PHE A 43 6.75 7.89 13.29
CA PHE A 43 6.21 8.21 11.96
C PHE A 43 5.72 6.95 11.23
N ARG A 44 6.43 5.84 11.38
CA ARG A 44 6.00 4.54 10.83
C ARG A 44 4.68 4.07 11.43
N LEU A 45 4.52 4.17 12.75
CA LEU A 45 3.29 3.79 13.44
C LEU A 45 2.11 4.68 13.02
N GLU A 46 2.32 5.99 12.96
CA GLU A 46 1.32 6.96 12.50
C GLU A 46 0.85 6.64 11.08
N SER A 47 1.80 6.48 10.16
CA SER A 47 1.49 6.15 8.75
C SER A 47 0.76 4.82 8.61
N THR A 48 1.14 3.83 9.42
CA THR A 48 0.48 2.52 9.45
C THR A 48 -0.95 2.63 9.97
N TYR A 49 -1.17 3.44 10.99
CA TYR A 49 -2.50 3.71 11.53
C TYR A 49 -3.41 4.38 10.48
N GLU A 50 -2.91 5.42 9.81
CA GLU A 50 -3.67 6.11 8.75
C GLU A 50 -4.05 5.16 7.61
N ILE A 51 -3.13 4.32 7.14
CA ILE A 51 -3.41 3.32 6.09
C ILE A 51 -4.48 2.33 6.56
N ARG A 52 -4.42 1.90 7.81
CA ARG A 52 -5.42 1.04 8.43
C ARG A 52 -6.81 1.68 8.42
N GLU A 53 -6.91 2.95 8.81
CA GLU A 53 -8.18 3.69 8.79
C GLU A 53 -8.73 3.82 7.36
N ASP A 54 -7.87 4.12 6.38
CA ASP A 54 -8.27 4.20 4.97
C ASP A 54 -8.82 2.86 4.46
N ILE A 55 -8.22 1.74 4.84
CA ILE A 55 -8.71 0.39 4.48
C ILE A 55 -10.08 0.14 5.13
N GLN A 56 -10.23 0.48 6.42
CA GLN A 56 -11.49 0.32 7.14
C GLN A 56 -12.62 1.16 6.56
N GLU A 57 -12.32 2.32 6.01
CA GLU A 57 -13.28 3.17 5.33
C GLU A 57 -13.63 2.66 3.92
N ALA A 58 -12.62 2.33 3.11
CA ALA A 58 -12.80 2.04 1.70
C ALA A 58 -13.39 0.65 1.40
N VAL A 59 -12.90 -0.38 2.08
CA VAL A 59 -13.20 -1.78 1.74
C VAL A 59 -14.66 -2.18 1.96
N PRO A 60 -15.36 -1.78 3.03
CA PRO A 60 -16.75 -2.17 3.25
C PRO A 60 -17.70 -1.73 2.12
N HIS A 61 -17.42 -0.62 1.45
CA HIS A 61 -18.22 -0.10 0.35
C HIS A 61 -18.21 -1.01 -0.89
N LEU A 62 -17.23 -1.87 -1.03
CA LEU A 62 -17.14 -2.82 -2.14
C LEU A 62 -18.07 -4.01 -2.00
N LEU A 63 -18.62 -4.27 -0.83
CA LEU A 63 -19.57 -5.35 -0.56
C LEU A 63 -19.10 -6.70 -1.12
N ALA A 64 -17.98 -7.18 -0.58
CA ALA A 64 -17.39 -8.45 -0.97
C ALA A 64 -18.30 -9.64 -0.63
N TYR A 65 -18.42 -10.60 -1.53
CA TYR A 65 -19.16 -11.85 -1.33
C TYR A 65 -18.49 -12.98 -2.11
N ILE A 66 -18.86 -14.21 -1.79
CA ILE A 66 -18.40 -15.40 -2.52
C ILE A 66 -19.44 -15.73 -3.59
N ASN A 67 -19.01 -15.82 -4.84
CA ASN A 67 -19.86 -16.19 -5.97
C ASN A 67 -20.10 -17.70 -6.03
N ASN A 68 -20.90 -18.17 -6.99
CA ASN A 68 -21.24 -19.58 -7.16
C ASN A 68 -20.02 -20.44 -7.56
N GLU A 69 -18.95 -19.83 -8.03
CA GLU A 69 -17.71 -20.48 -8.42
C GLU A 69 -16.70 -20.58 -7.25
N GLY A 70 -17.07 -20.01 -6.08
CA GLY A 70 -16.23 -19.98 -4.88
C GLY A 70 -15.19 -18.85 -4.87
N GLU A 71 -15.31 -17.90 -5.78
CA GLU A 71 -14.41 -16.76 -5.89
C GLU A 71 -14.98 -15.51 -5.20
N THR A 72 -14.11 -14.64 -4.73
CA THR A 72 -14.51 -13.35 -4.18
C THR A 72 -14.96 -12.40 -5.30
N ALA A 73 -16.19 -11.91 -5.19
CA ALA A 73 -16.76 -10.91 -6.09
C ALA A 73 -17.23 -9.68 -5.31
N PHE A 74 -17.50 -8.60 -6.01
CA PHE A 74 -17.86 -7.31 -5.41
C PHE A 74 -19.12 -6.77 -6.05
N ARG A 75 -20.09 -6.31 -5.22
CA ARG A 75 -21.37 -5.72 -5.67
C ARG A 75 -21.40 -4.20 -5.57
N GLY A 76 -20.59 -3.64 -4.67
CA GLY A 76 -20.52 -2.22 -4.41
C GLY A 76 -19.43 -1.52 -5.20
N TRP A 77 -19.22 -0.26 -4.86
CA TRP A 77 -18.12 0.55 -5.37
C TRP A 77 -17.55 1.46 -4.28
N SER A 78 -16.29 1.82 -4.39
CA SER A 78 -15.60 2.75 -3.50
C SER A 78 -14.82 3.76 -4.32
N ARG A 79 -14.76 5.00 -3.85
CA ARG A 79 -13.95 6.06 -4.50
C ARG A 79 -12.47 5.75 -4.48
N MET A 80 -11.99 5.16 -3.38
CA MET A 80 -10.56 4.95 -3.13
C MET A 80 -10.09 3.54 -3.42
N ALA A 81 -10.99 2.61 -3.72
CA ALA A 81 -10.66 1.22 -3.96
C ALA A 81 -11.45 0.66 -5.14
N VAL A 82 -10.82 -0.18 -5.94
CA VAL A 82 -11.39 -0.80 -7.13
C VAL A 82 -11.04 -2.29 -7.17
N PRO A 83 -11.98 -3.17 -7.60
CA PRO A 83 -11.65 -4.57 -7.85
C PRO A 83 -10.60 -4.72 -8.95
N ILE A 84 -9.63 -5.57 -8.73
CA ILE A 84 -8.61 -5.95 -9.70
C ILE A 84 -9.24 -6.96 -10.68
N ARG A 85 -9.07 -6.72 -11.97
CA ARG A 85 -9.46 -7.70 -13.01
C ARG A 85 -8.35 -8.68 -13.32
N GLU A 86 -7.12 -8.18 -13.40
CA GLU A 86 -5.94 -8.98 -13.69
C GLU A 86 -4.75 -8.42 -12.91
N PHE A 87 -3.98 -9.33 -12.32
CA PHE A 87 -2.70 -9.03 -11.70
C PHE A 87 -1.65 -9.97 -12.30
N LYS A 88 -0.57 -9.43 -12.84
CA LYS A 88 0.50 -10.20 -13.46
C LYS A 88 1.85 -9.64 -13.09
N ILE A 89 2.74 -10.47 -12.56
CA ILE A 89 4.15 -10.13 -12.39
C ILE A 89 4.83 -10.15 -13.75
N ASN A 90 5.47 -9.05 -14.13
CA ASN A 90 6.13 -8.89 -15.43
C ASN A 90 7.58 -9.34 -15.37
N GLU A 91 8.33 -8.84 -14.41
CA GLU A 91 9.76 -9.04 -14.32
C GLU A 91 10.22 -9.13 -12.86
N VAL A 92 11.10 -10.07 -12.60
CA VAL A 92 11.85 -10.20 -11.36
C VAL A 92 13.33 -10.18 -11.72
N LYS A 93 14.02 -9.07 -11.44
CA LYS A 93 15.44 -8.93 -11.78
C LYS A 93 16.33 -9.63 -10.77
N GLN A 94 17.47 -10.11 -11.25
CA GLN A 94 18.49 -10.75 -10.42
C GLN A 94 18.93 -9.84 -9.25
N PRO A 95 19.26 -10.42 -8.10
CA PRO A 95 19.82 -9.66 -6.98
C PRO A 95 21.08 -8.91 -7.37
N ASN A 96 21.31 -7.75 -6.72
CA ASN A 96 22.58 -7.07 -6.81
C ASN A 96 23.69 -7.88 -6.11
N ILE A 97 24.94 -7.60 -6.41
CA ILE A 97 26.08 -8.28 -5.80
C ILE A 97 26.04 -8.10 -4.27
N GLY A 98 26.01 -9.21 -3.54
CA GLY A 98 25.94 -9.22 -2.08
C GLY A 98 24.53 -9.13 -1.48
N GLU A 99 23.49 -9.04 -2.31
CA GLU A 99 22.10 -9.08 -1.87
C GLU A 99 21.44 -10.43 -2.19
N VAL A 100 20.45 -10.82 -1.39
CA VAL A 100 19.66 -12.04 -1.58
C VAL A 100 18.33 -11.72 -2.26
N LYS A 101 17.76 -10.56 -1.98
CA LYS A 101 16.50 -10.08 -2.56
C LYS A 101 16.67 -9.67 -4.03
N PRO A 102 15.64 -9.79 -4.87
CA PRO A 102 15.67 -9.25 -6.23
C PRO A 102 16.00 -7.76 -6.25
N SER A 103 16.68 -7.28 -7.29
CA SER A 103 16.97 -5.86 -7.45
C SER A 103 15.73 -5.05 -7.83
N SER A 104 14.78 -5.67 -8.53
CA SER A 104 13.51 -5.06 -8.94
C SER A 104 12.47 -6.13 -9.18
N VAL A 105 11.22 -5.83 -8.80
CA VAL A 105 10.04 -6.65 -9.12
C VAL A 105 8.96 -5.73 -9.65
N THR A 106 8.48 -5.98 -10.86
CA THR A 106 7.43 -5.20 -11.50
C THR A 106 6.21 -6.04 -11.81
N ALA A 107 5.03 -5.44 -11.75
CA ALA A 107 3.77 -6.09 -12.05
C ALA A 107 2.82 -5.15 -12.79
N ASP A 108 1.91 -5.71 -13.58
CA ASP A 108 0.81 -5.01 -14.20
C ASP A 108 -0.50 -5.34 -13.47
N ILE A 109 -1.29 -4.29 -13.22
CA ILE A 109 -2.58 -4.39 -12.56
C ILE A 109 -3.62 -3.75 -13.47
N THR A 110 -4.58 -4.55 -13.92
CA THR A 110 -5.68 -4.09 -14.76
C THR A 110 -6.97 -3.98 -13.95
N PHE A 111 -7.63 -2.84 -14.06
CA PHE A 111 -8.89 -2.56 -13.40
C PHE A 111 -9.84 -1.76 -14.31
N SER A 112 -11.13 -1.72 -13.95
CA SER A 112 -12.16 -0.99 -14.71
C SER A 112 -12.64 0.23 -13.94
N ILE A 113 -12.78 1.34 -14.63
CA ILE A 113 -13.39 2.58 -14.12
C ILE A 113 -14.82 2.81 -14.63
N SER A 114 -15.43 1.78 -15.24
CA SER A 114 -16.76 1.88 -15.87
C SER A 114 -17.85 2.31 -14.92
N SER A 115 -17.81 1.86 -13.67
CA SER A 115 -18.81 2.17 -12.63
C SER A 115 -18.71 3.59 -12.06
N TYR A 116 -17.63 4.33 -12.39
CA TYR A 116 -17.40 5.65 -11.82
C TYR A 116 -17.94 6.79 -12.67
N LYS A 117 -18.43 7.83 -11.98
CA LYS A 117 -18.76 9.12 -12.60
C LYS A 117 -17.48 9.84 -13.04
N SER A 118 -17.61 10.79 -13.96
CA SER A 118 -16.49 11.51 -14.59
C SER A 118 -15.47 12.08 -13.58
N GLN A 119 -15.94 12.65 -12.48
CA GLN A 119 -15.05 13.21 -11.46
C GLN A 119 -14.15 12.15 -10.83
N ILE A 120 -14.71 10.99 -10.45
CA ILE A 120 -13.94 9.90 -9.84
C ILE A 120 -13.03 9.24 -10.88
N ARG A 121 -13.49 9.10 -12.13
CA ARG A 121 -12.64 8.65 -13.24
C ARG A 121 -11.40 9.53 -13.40
N SER A 122 -11.58 10.86 -13.35
CA SER A 122 -10.46 11.82 -13.44
C SER A 122 -9.46 11.67 -12.29
N GLU A 123 -9.92 11.29 -11.10
CA GLU A 123 -9.03 11.04 -9.97
C GLU A 123 -8.17 9.78 -10.16
N TRP A 124 -8.76 8.70 -10.71
CA TRP A 124 -8.03 7.50 -11.05
C TRP A 124 -7.09 7.71 -12.25
N ASP A 125 -7.53 8.46 -13.26
CA ASP A 125 -6.70 8.83 -14.41
C ASP A 125 -5.59 9.83 -14.06
N GLY A 126 -5.74 10.53 -12.93
CA GLY A 126 -4.74 11.45 -12.39
C GLY A 126 -3.61 10.80 -11.58
N LEU A 127 -3.59 9.47 -11.46
CA LEU A 127 -2.48 8.75 -10.84
C LEU A 127 -1.16 9.02 -11.57
N LYS A 128 -0.08 9.15 -10.79
CA LYS A 128 1.22 9.58 -11.30
C LYS A 128 2.31 8.57 -10.97
N GLU A 129 3.40 8.66 -11.71
CA GLU A 129 4.65 7.99 -11.35
C GLU A 129 5.02 8.34 -9.89
N HIS A 130 5.52 7.36 -9.15
CA HIS A 130 5.87 7.41 -7.73
C HIS A 130 4.70 7.49 -6.74
N ASP A 131 3.45 7.55 -7.19
CA ASP A 131 2.32 7.38 -6.28
C ASP A 131 2.31 5.97 -5.68
N VAL A 132 1.96 5.88 -4.40
CA VAL A 132 1.86 4.60 -3.69
C VAL A 132 0.43 4.09 -3.74
N LEU A 133 0.28 2.84 -4.14
CA LEU A 133 -0.97 2.09 -4.12
C LEU A 133 -0.86 0.90 -3.16
N PHE A 134 -2.00 0.37 -2.76
CA PHE A 134 -2.07 -0.80 -1.90
C PHE A 134 -2.83 -1.92 -2.60
N LEU A 135 -2.24 -3.11 -2.58
CA LEU A 135 -2.83 -4.35 -3.04
C LEU A 135 -3.43 -5.05 -1.83
N LEU A 136 -4.70 -5.37 -1.91
CA LEU A 136 -5.42 -6.05 -0.85
C LEU A 136 -5.92 -7.41 -1.33
N SER A 137 -5.86 -8.38 -0.44
CA SER A 137 -6.46 -9.69 -0.63
C SER A 137 -7.61 -9.84 0.36
N ILE A 138 -8.84 -9.89 -0.16
CA ILE A 138 -10.06 -10.04 0.63
C ILE A 138 -10.68 -11.40 0.33
N ARG A 139 -10.98 -12.15 1.39
CA ARG A 139 -11.72 -13.42 1.33
C ARG A 139 -12.84 -13.37 2.36
N PRO A 140 -14.06 -13.00 1.98
CA PRO A 140 -15.19 -12.94 2.88
C PRO A 140 -15.55 -14.34 3.39
N SER A 141 -16.15 -14.41 4.58
CA SER A 141 -16.69 -15.67 5.11
C SER A 141 -17.96 -16.04 4.38
N TYR A 142 -18.22 -17.36 4.22
CA TYR A 142 -19.50 -17.88 3.67
C TYR A 142 -20.68 -17.51 4.56
N GLU A 143 -20.46 -17.55 5.88
CA GLU A 143 -21.46 -17.21 6.87
C GLU A 143 -21.15 -15.81 7.47
N PRO A 144 -22.13 -14.92 7.54
CA PRO A 144 -21.95 -13.65 8.21
C PRO A 144 -21.66 -13.87 9.69
N LEU A 145 -20.73 -13.12 10.25
CA LEU A 145 -20.46 -13.14 11.69
C LEU A 145 -21.72 -12.74 12.47
N SER A 146 -22.03 -13.49 13.53
CA SER A 146 -23.07 -13.10 14.47
C SER A 146 -22.72 -11.76 15.13
N SER A 147 -23.71 -11.05 15.65
CA SER A 147 -23.48 -9.75 16.31
C SER A 147 -22.48 -9.81 17.45
N MET A 148 -22.45 -10.94 18.18
CA MET A 148 -21.50 -11.16 19.28
C MET A 148 -20.09 -11.45 18.76
N GLU A 149 -19.95 -12.22 17.69
CA GLU A 149 -18.66 -12.51 17.06
C GLU A 149 -18.10 -11.28 16.36
N ALA A 150 -18.91 -10.51 15.66
CA ALA A 150 -18.52 -9.25 15.04
C ALA A 150 -18.00 -8.21 16.04
N ALA A 151 -18.58 -8.17 17.26
CA ALA A 151 -18.14 -7.27 18.31
C ALA A 151 -16.74 -7.64 18.88
N LYS A 152 -16.36 -8.91 18.79
CA LYS A 152 -15.07 -9.42 19.28
C LYS A 152 -14.04 -9.61 18.19
N ALA A 153 -14.47 -9.60 16.91
CA ALA A 153 -13.59 -9.83 15.77
C ALA A 153 -12.65 -8.64 15.53
N THR A 154 -11.41 -8.94 15.20
CA THR A 154 -10.45 -7.94 14.73
C THR A 154 -10.87 -7.37 13.38
N VAL A 155 -10.32 -6.21 13.01
CA VAL A 155 -10.63 -5.57 11.71
C VAL A 155 -10.35 -6.51 10.52
N PRO A 156 -9.21 -7.21 10.43
CA PRO A 156 -8.98 -8.17 9.37
C PRO A 156 -10.05 -9.26 9.30
N GLN A 157 -10.47 -9.80 10.43
CA GLN A 157 -11.51 -10.83 10.49
C GLN A 157 -12.86 -10.32 9.99
N ARG A 158 -13.25 -9.09 10.37
CA ARG A 158 -14.51 -8.48 9.92
C ARG A 158 -14.53 -8.19 8.43
N LEU A 159 -13.40 -7.75 7.87
CA LEU A 159 -13.27 -7.44 6.44
C LEU A 159 -12.96 -8.67 5.58
N GLY A 160 -12.53 -9.77 6.17
CA GLY A 160 -11.97 -10.91 5.43
C GLY A 160 -10.60 -10.60 4.82
N LEU A 161 -9.89 -9.63 5.38
CA LEU A 161 -8.59 -9.18 4.88
C LEU A 161 -7.51 -10.21 5.19
N GLN A 162 -6.83 -10.71 4.16
CA GLN A 162 -5.75 -11.69 4.27
C GLN A 162 -4.38 -11.02 4.18
N TYR A 163 -4.16 -10.22 3.14
CA TYR A 163 -2.87 -9.60 2.84
C TYR A 163 -3.04 -8.13 2.42
N VAL A 164 -2.04 -7.34 2.77
CA VAL A 164 -1.85 -5.95 2.32
C VAL A 164 -0.41 -5.81 1.85
N ARG A 165 -0.21 -5.30 0.62
CA ARG A 165 1.12 -4.99 0.09
C ARG A 165 1.10 -3.61 -0.55
N GLY A 166 2.13 -2.83 -0.27
CA GLY A 166 2.35 -1.55 -0.94
C GLY A 166 3.06 -1.73 -2.28
N CYS A 167 2.75 -0.86 -3.22
CA CYS A 167 3.44 -0.78 -4.50
C CYS A 167 3.53 0.67 -4.97
N GLU A 168 4.48 0.94 -5.85
CA GLU A 168 4.74 2.27 -6.39
C GLU A 168 4.48 2.29 -7.89
N ILE A 169 3.76 3.29 -8.37
CA ILE A 169 3.42 3.41 -9.79
C ILE A 169 4.67 3.75 -10.60
N ILE A 170 4.88 3.01 -11.69
CA ILE A 170 5.86 3.29 -12.74
C ILE A 170 5.19 4.02 -13.88
N ASP A 171 4.10 3.46 -14.42
CA ASP A 171 3.29 4.07 -15.45
C ASP A 171 1.82 3.65 -15.37
N ILE A 172 0.98 4.36 -16.12
CA ILE A 172 -0.43 4.04 -16.29
C ILE A 172 -0.79 4.12 -17.78
N ARG A 173 -1.55 3.12 -18.25
CA ARG A 173 -1.99 2.99 -19.64
C ARG A 173 -3.49 2.85 -19.73
N ASP A 174 -4.03 3.34 -20.84
CA ASP A 174 -5.44 3.16 -21.17
C ASP A 174 -5.72 1.75 -21.76
N GLU A 175 -6.97 1.51 -22.16
CA GLU A 175 -7.42 0.23 -22.70
C GLU A 175 -6.71 -0.15 -24.01
N GLU A 176 -6.24 0.83 -24.80
CA GLU A 176 -5.47 0.61 -26.03
C GLU A 176 -3.96 0.43 -25.77
N GLY A 177 -3.53 0.52 -24.52
CA GLY A 177 -2.12 0.42 -24.14
C GLY A 177 -1.33 1.72 -24.32
N THR A 178 -2.01 2.83 -24.56
CA THR A 178 -1.38 4.15 -24.69
C THR A 178 -1.00 4.69 -23.32
N LEU A 179 0.22 5.18 -23.17
CA LEU A 179 0.71 5.81 -21.97
C LEU A 179 -0.09 7.09 -21.67
N MET A 180 -0.72 7.17 -20.50
CA MET A 180 -1.61 8.27 -20.15
C MET A 180 -0.87 9.48 -19.56
N ASN A 181 0.21 9.22 -18.82
CA ASN A 181 0.98 10.25 -18.11
C ASN A 181 2.46 10.12 -18.48
N ASP A 182 2.95 11.04 -19.30
CA ASP A 182 4.38 11.12 -19.61
C ASP A 182 5.01 12.33 -18.92
N PHE A 183 5.62 12.10 -17.75
CA PHE A 183 6.37 13.11 -17.02
C PHE A 183 7.76 13.35 -17.61
N THR A 184 8.23 12.49 -18.52
CA THR A 184 9.53 12.65 -19.18
C THR A 184 9.52 13.67 -20.32
N GLY A 185 8.34 14.25 -20.62
CA GLY A 185 8.18 15.23 -21.69
C GLY A 185 8.26 14.65 -23.11
N ARG A 186 8.13 13.33 -23.25
CA ARG A 186 8.13 12.66 -24.57
C ARG A 186 6.88 12.95 -25.37
N ILE A 187 5.74 13.17 -24.70
CA ILE A 187 4.48 13.57 -25.33
C ILE A 187 4.40 15.09 -25.30
N LYS A 188 4.41 15.72 -26.49
CA LYS A 188 4.18 17.16 -26.60
C LYS A 188 2.74 17.47 -26.20
N ARG A 189 2.51 18.63 -25.55
CA ARG A 189 1.17 19.06 -25.10
C ARG A 189 0.13 19.01 -26.21
N ASP A 190 0.53 19.29 -27.44
CA ASP A 190 -0.33 19.30 -28.63
C ASP A 190 -0.70 17.88 -29.12
N GLU A 191 -0.01 16.86 -28.65
CA GLU A 191 -0.26 15.46 -28.99
C GLU A 191 -1.07 14.71 -27.92
N TRP A 192 -1.41 15.39 -26.81
CA TRP A 192 -2.18 14.76 -25.74
C TRP A 192 -3.59 14.41 -26.23
N LYS A 193 -3.96 13.15 -26.11
CA LYS A 193 -5.29 12.64 -26.37
C LYS A 193 -5.94 12.16 -25.10
N PRO A 194 -7.27 12.33 -24.93
CA PRO A 194 -7.96 11.79 -23.77
C PRO A 194 -7.83 10.26 -23.74
N PRO A 195 -7.75 9.65 -22.53
CA PRO A 195 -7.67 8.20 -22.40
C PRO A 195 -8.87 7.51 -23.04
N LYS A 196 -8.62 6.37 -23.70
CA LYS A 196 -9.64 5.59 -24.40
C LYS A 196 -10.10 4.41 -23.56
N GLY A 197 -11.39 4.10 -23.67
CA GLY A 197 -12.00 2.95 -23.04
C GLY A 197 -12.17 3.10 -21.52
N GLU A 198 -12.54 2.02 -20.87
CA GLU A 198 -12.88 1.95 -19.44
C GLU A 198 -11.89 1.12 -18.62
N LEU A 199 -11.01 0.39 -19.28
CA LEU A 199 -9.93 -0.34 -18.61
C LEU A 199 -8.69 0.52 -18.46
N ARG A 200 -8.02 0.34 -17.34
CA ARG A 200 -6.72 0.95 -17.04
C ARG A 200 -5.75 -0.13 -16.59
N THR A 201 -4.51 -0.01 -17.03
CA THR A 201 -3.42 -0.88 -16.59
C THR A 201 -2.32 -0.04 -15.96
N VAL A 202 -2.02 -0.33 -14.70
CA VAL A 202 -0.96 0.34 -13.94
C VAL A 202 0.21 -0.61 -13.83
N THR A 203 1.39 -0.18 -14.28
CA THR A 203 2.64 -0.89 -14.02
C THR A 203 3.22 -0.38 -12.71
N VAL A 204 3.50 -1.29 -11.79
CA VAL A 204 3.96 -0.97 -10.45
C VAL A 204 5.27 -1.68 -10.10
N ALA A 205 6.06 -1.05 -9.23
CA ALA A 205 7.18 -1.66 -8.54
C ALA A 205 6.72 -2.19 -7.19
N LEU A 206 7.00 -3.45 -6.92
CA LEU A 206 6.73 -4.11 -5.64
C LEU A 206 7.93 -3.97 -4.69
N ASP A 207 7.69 -4.09 -3.39
CA ASP A 207 8.77 -4.17 -2.40
C ASP A 207 9.56 -5.46 -2.57
N THR A 208 10.83 -5.33 -2.90
CA THR A 208 11.69 -6.47 -3.24
C THR A 208 12.03 -7.34 -2.04
N ALA A 209 12.16 -6.75 -0.86
CA ALA A 209 12.43 -7.49 0.38
C ALA A 209 11.20 -8.30 0.81
N GLN A 210 10.02 -7.68 0.77
CA GLN A 210 8.77 -8.37 1.08
C GLN A 210 8.46 -9.48 0.06
N TYR A 211 8.70 -9.22 -1.22
CA TYR A 211 8.55 -10.23 -2.26
C TYR A 211 9.45 -11.45 -2.01
N HIS A 212 10.71 -11.22 -1.67
CA HIS A 212 11.65 -12.29 -1.34
C HIS A 212 11.18 -13.12 -0.15
N MET A 213 10.68 -12.48 0.90
CA MET A 213 10.13 -13.17 2.08
C MET A 213 8.89 -14.00 1.72
N ASP A 214 7.96 -13.42 0.95
CA ASP A 214 6.74 -14.10 0.54
C ASP A 214 7.04 -15.34 -0.31
N VAL A 215 7.96 -15.24 -1.28
CA VAL A 215 8.37 -16.37 -2.13
C VAL A 215 9.11 -17.44 -1.33
N THR A 216 9.96 -17.04 -0.39
CA THR A 216 10.66 -17.97 0.50
C THR A 216 9.67 -18.73 1.38
N ASP A 217 8.67 -18.06 1.94
CA ASP A 217 7.63 -18.71 2.75
C ASP A 217 6.79 -19.70 1.94
N ILE A 218 6.50 -19.38 0.67
CA ILE A 218 5.83 -20.31 -0.25
C ILE A 218 6.70 -21.57 -0.45
N ALA A 219 7.99 -21.39 -0.75
CA ALA A 219 8.89 -22.48 -1.07
C ALA A 219 9.23 -23.36 0.14
N GLU A 220 9.46 -22.78 1.31
CA GLU A 220 9.94 -23.50 2.50
C GLU A 220 8.81 -23.98 3.42
N LYS A 221 7.72 -23.22 3.53
CA LYS A 221 6.62 -23.48 4.47
C LYS A 221 5.33 -23.93 3.77
N GLY A 222 5.31 -23.97 2.44
CA GLY A 222 4.09 -24.26 1.68
C GLY A 222 2.98 -23.20 1.90
N ALA A 223 3.37 -21.95 2.15
CA ALA A 223 2.44 -20.85 2.34
C ALA A 223 1.60 -20.60 1.07
N GLU A 224 0.45 -19.95 1.22
CA GLU A 224 -0.39 -19.54 0.10
C GLU A 224 0.33 -18.50 -0.79
N ASP A 225 0.09 -18.57 -2.10
CA ASP A 225 0.60 -17.55 -3.03
C ASP A 225 -0.12 -16.22 -2.82
N VAL A 226 0.57 -15.31 -2.15
CA VAL A 226 0.08 -13.97 -1.85
C VAL A 226 -0.22 -13.20 -3.14
N TYR A 227 0.65 -13.33 -4.14
CA TYR A 227 0.56 -12.55 -5.38
C TYR A 227 -0.53 -13.04 -6.33
N GLY A 228 -0.96 -14.28 -6.20
CA GLY A 228 -2.15 -14.81 -6.88
C GLY A 228 -3.48 -14.45 -6.21
N SER A 229 -3.44 -13.90 -4.99
CA SER A 229 -4.63 -13.66 -4.17
C SER A 229 -5.18 -12.23 -4.22
N PHE A 230 -4.45 -11.25 -4.76
CA PHE A 230 -4.88 -9.85 -4.77
C PHE A 230 -6.12 -9.63 -5.61
N ASN A 231 -7.11 -8.96 -5.02
CA ASN A 231 -8.39 -8.70 -5.68
C ASN A 231 -8.88 -7.26 -5.54
N ILE A 232 -8.23 -6.43 -4.74
CA ILE A 232 -8.54 -5.00 -4.60
C ILE A 232 -7.28 -4.17 -4.77
N LEU A 233 -7.40 -3.09 -5.55
CA LEU A 233 -6.42 -2.02 -5.66
C LEU A 233 -6.97 -0.79 -4.93
N MET A 234 -6.23 -0.28 -3.95
CA MET A 234 -6.59 0.90 -3.18
C MET A 234 -5.59 2.02 -3.42
N ARG A 235 -6.10 3.24 -3.59
CA ARG A 235 -5.31 4.47 -3.67
C ARG A 235 -5.53 5.33 -2.42
N ARG A 236 -4.62 6.26 -2.19
CA ARG A 236 -4.75 7.31 -1.17
C ARG A 236 -4.68 8.68 -1.85
N LYS A 237 -5.07 9.72 -1.14
CA LYS A 237 -4.91 11.09 -1.63
C LYS A 237 -3.41 11.42 -1.75
N PRO A 238 -2.98 12.22 -2.77
CA PRO A 238 -1.55 12.50 -3.00
C PRO A 238 -0.83 13.06 -1.79
N LYS A 239 -1.49 13.86 -0.95
CA LYS A 239 -0.91 14.43 0.29
C LYS A 239 -0.57 13.38 1.34
N GLU A 240 -1.20 12.23 1.30
CA GLU A 240 -1.06 11.13 2.27
C GLU A 240 0.03 10.14 1.88
N ASN A 241 0.60 10.27 0.66
CA ASN A 241 1.61 9.36 0.14
C ASN A 241 3.06 9.74 0.47
N ASN A 242 3.29 10.84 1.19
CA ASN A 242 4.65 11.30 1.52
C ASN A 242 5.36 10.45 2.57
N PHE A 243 4.68 9.55 3.26
CA PHE A 243 5.25 8.75 4.34
C PHE A 243 6.46 7.93 3.90
N LYS A 244 6.46 7.38 2.69
CA LYS A 244 7.58 6.60 2.14
C LYS A 244 8.85 7.44 2.05
N ALA A 245 8.78 8.60 1.41
CA ALA A 245 9.92 9.49 1.22
C ALA A 245 10.52 9.97 2.56
N ILE A 246 9.66 10.25 3.54
CA ILE A 246 10.11 10.67 4.88
C ILE A 246 10.82 9.52 5.59
N LEU A 247 10.26 8.31 5.57
CA LEU A 247 10.88 7.14 6.18
C LEU A 247 12.21 6.78 5.53
N GLU A 248 12.29 6.85 4.20
CA GLU A 248 13.53 6.64 3.46
C GLU A 248 14.58 7.68 3.83
N SER A 249 14.21 8.96 3.87
CA SER A 249 15.12 10.03 4.27
C SER A 249 15.67 9.85 5.69
N ILE A 250 14.82 9.47 6.65
CA ILE A 250 15.27 9.21 8.02
C ILE A 250 16.21 8.00 8.06
N ARG A 251 15.87 6.93 7.36
CA ARG A 251 16.72 5.72 7.25
C ARG A 251 18.09 6.06 6.67
N ASP A 252 18.14 6.86 5.61
CA ASP A 252 19.36 7.24 4.94
C ASP A 252 20.22 8.11 5.86
N LEU A 253 19.62 9.05 6.59
CA LEU A 253 20.31 9.82 7.64
C LEU A 253 20.89 8.96 8.77
N MET A 254 20.26 7.82 9.07
CA MET A 254 20.79 6.87 10.07
C MET A 254 21.96 6.04 9.55
N ASN A 255 22.01 5.76 8.26
CA ASN A 255 22.97 4.84 7.64
C ASN A 255 24.15 5.52 6.97
N GLU A 256 24.02 6.79 6.61
CA GLU A 256 25.07 7.55 5.93
C GLU A 256 25.78 8.50 6.89
N TYR A 257 27.08 8.76 6.64
CA TYR A 257 27.81 9.86 7.28
C TYR A 257 27.31 11.20 6.73
N CYS A 258 26.12 11.59 7.14
CA CYS A 258 25.58 12.89 6.77
C CYS A 258 26.27 13.99 7.56
N ILE A 259 26.61 15.10 6.90
CA ILE A 259 27.01 16.34 7.55
C ILE A 259 25.74 16.91 8.18
N VAL A 260 25.62 16.71 9.47
CA VAL A 260 24.49 17.24 10.25
C VAL A 260 24.91 18.63 10.75
N PRO A 261 24.03 19.65 10.66
CA PRO A 261 24.34 20.98 11.22
C PRO A 261 24.64 20.91 12.72
N ASP A 262 25.64 21.67 13.16
CA ASP A 262 26.15 21.64 14.54
C ASP A 262 25.06 21.90 15.62
N TRP A 263 24.02 22.62 15.28
CA TRP A 263 22.90 22.89 16.19
C TRP A 263 22.06 21.65 16.52
N LEU A 264 22.15 20.59 15.73
CA LEU A 264 21.52 19.29 16.00
C LEU A 264 22.33 18.43 16.96
N HIS A 265 23.60 18.78 17.18
CA HIS A 265 24.48 18.08 18.14
C HIS A 265 24.46 18.71 19.53
N ASN A 266 23.87 19.91 19.68
CA ASN A 266 23.70 20.65 20.91
C ASN A 266 22.25 20.56 21.38
#